data_4af5ff8a79b8d3f3df1847148134a57d
#
_entry.id   4af5ff8a79b8d3f3df1847148134a57d
#
_cell.length_a   1.000
_cell.length_b   1.000
_cell.length_c   1.000
_cell.angle_alpha   90.00
_cell.angle_beta   90.00
_cell.angle_gamma   90.00
#
_symmetry.space_group_name_H-M   'P 1'
#
loop_
_entity.id
_entity.type
_entity.pdbx_description
1 polymer ?
#
loop_
_entity_poly.entity_id
_entity_poly.type
_entity_poly.pdbx_seq_one_letter_code
_entity_poly.pdbx_strand_id
1 'polypeptide(L)'
;MKNENHPDSAVAHTISVIGSSWTCLILRDFFLHGPRRFQQLQDSLKGTAPTTLSERLRSLEKNGVVDRRFYSMSPPRAEYVLTAKGRELGPIVGAMRDWGRKYGR
;
A
#
# COMPACT_ATOMS: atom_id res chain seq x y z
N MET A 1 15.40 11.25 17.03
CA MET A 1 15.09 11.02 18.22
C MET A 1 13.88 10.26 18.36
N LYS A 2 13.90 9.30 18.95
CA LYS A 2 12.86 8.53 19.07
C LYS A 2 12.12 8.90 20.22
N ASN A 3 10.96 9.00 20.11
CA ASN A 3 10.18 9.43 21.21
C ASN A 3 9.04 8.45 21.39
N GLU A 4 9.41 7.29 21.86
CA GLU A 4 8.46 6.22 21.94
C GLU A 4 7.38 6.45 22.94
N ASN A 5 7.62 7.38 23.89
CA ASN A 5 6.61 7.71 24.87
C ASN A 5 5.73 8.86 24.47
N HIS A 6 6.03 9.46 23.32
CA HIS A 6 5.21 10.54 22.81
C HIS A 6 3.84 10.01 22.42
N PRO A 7 2.76 10.71 22.76
CA PRO A 7 1.41 10.20 22.42
C PRO A 7 1.22 9.91 20.95
N ASP A 8 1.95 10.63 20.10
CA ASP A 8 1.78 10.48 18.65
C ASP A 8 2.76 9.52 18.01
N SER A 9 3.57 8.82 18.79
CA SER A 9 4.60 7.98 18.20
C SER A 9 4.00 6.84 17.36
N ALA A 10 2.86 6.27 17.76
CA ALA A 10 2.20 5.23 17.00
C ALA A 10 1.64 5.77 15.69
N VAL A 11 1.07 6.96 15.74
CA VAL A 11 0.57 7.63 14.54
C VAL A 11 1.72 7.92 13.60
N ALA A 12 2.83 8.42 14.14
CA ALA A 12 4.00 8.73 13.33
C ALA A 12 4.54 7.46 12.65
N HIS A 13 4.53 6.33 13.36
CA HIS A 13 4.96 5.08 12.76
C HIS A 13 4.07 4.70 11.59
N THR A 14 2.75 4.78 11.78
CA THR A 14 1.81 4.47 10.71
C THR A 14 2.04 5.37 9.50
N ILE A 15 2.23 6.66 9.74
CA ILE A 15 2.50 7.60 8.66
C ILE A 15 3.77 7.21 7.91
N SER A 16 4.79 6.71 8.62
CA SER A 16 6.02 6.32 7.94
C SER A 16 5.79 5.15 6.99
N VAL A 17 4.76 4.35 7.21
CA VAL A 17 4.45 3.21 6.34
C VAL A 17 3.53 3.62 5.20
N ILE A 18 2.47 4.39 5.50
CA ILE A 18 1.43 4.65 4.51
C ILE A 18 1.28 6.12 4.12
N GLY A 19 2.09 7.01 4.67
CA GLY A 19 1.88 8.43 4.50
C GLY A 19 2.38 9.04 3.20
N SER A 20 3.12 8.28 2.39
CA SER A 20 3.61 8.78 1.12
C SER A 20 2.50 8.83 0.09
N SER A 21 2.66 9.75 -0.86
CA SER A 21 1.72 9.85 -1.97
C SER A 21 1.58 8.50 -2.67
N TRP A 22 0.41 8.19 -3.10
CA TRP A 22 0.05 6.99 -3.83
C TRP A 22 -0.05 5.72 -2.98
N THR A 23 0.58 5.68 -1.79
CA THR A 23 0.61 4.44 -1.00
C THR A 23 -0.80 3.98 -0.62
N CYS A 24 -1.63 4.87 -0.11
CA CYS A 24 -2.99 4.47 0.27
C CYS A 24 -3.83 4.10 -0.94
N LEU A 25 -3.57 4.70 -2.10
CA LEU A 25 -4.28 4.33 -3.32
C LEU A 25 -3.85 2.95 -3.80
N ILE A 26 -2.58 2.62 -3.63
CA ILE A 26 -2.09 1.27 -3.95
C ILE A 26 -2.78 0.26 -3.03
N LEU A 27 -2.83 0.57 -1.74
CA LEU A 27 -3.49 -0.32 -0.78
C LEU A 27 -4.96 -0.50 -1.11
N ARG A 28 -5.64 0.60 -1.44
CA ARG A 28 -7.04 0.52 -1.85
C ARG A 28 -7.21 -0.44 -3.01
N ASP A 29 -6.29 -0.40 -3.96
CA ASP A 29 -6.37 -1.27 -5.13
C ASP A 29 -6.30 -2.74 -4.72
N PHE A 30 -5.41 -3.07 -3.79
CA PHE A 30 -5.32 -4.44 -3.28
C PHE A 30 -6.62 -4.85 -2.57
N PHE A 31 -7.22 -3.95 -1.79
CA PHE A 31 -8.45 -4.30 -1.09
C PHE A 31 -9.62 -4.49 -2.04
N LEU A 32 -9.62 -3.76 -3.15
CA LEU A 32 -10.69 -3.90 -4.14
C LEU A 32 -10.54 -5.12 -5.03
N HIS A 33 -9.31 -5.49 -5.36
CA HIS A 33 -9.08 -6.49 -6.40
C HIS A 33 -8.30 -7.73 -5.96
N GLY A 34 -7.74 -7.73 -4.76
CA GLY A 34 -6.90 -8.82 -4.31
C GLY A 34 -5.51 -8.76 -4.94
N PRO A 35 -4.87 -9.90 -5.18
CA PRO A 35 -3.52 -9.91 -5.75
C PRO A 35 -3.46 -9.15 -7.06
N ARG A 36 -2.37 -8.41 -7.25
CA ARG A 36 -2.22 -7.59 -8.46
C ARG A 36 -0.80 -7.71 -8.98
N ARG A 37 -0.69 -7.70 -10.30
CA ARG A 37 0.59 -7.59 -10.97
C ARG A 37 0.95 -6.12 -11.13
N PHE A 38 2.24 -5.85 -11.30
CA PHE A 38 2.72 -4.48 -11.43
C PHE A 38 1.96 -3.71 -12.51
N GLN A 39 1.79 -4.33 -13.68
CA GLN A 39 1.12 -3.64 -14.79
C GLN A 39 -0.34 -3.34 -14.47
N GLN A 40 -1.00 -4.22 -13.73
CA GLN A 40 -2.38 -3.97 -13.34
C GLN A 40 -2.49 -2.76 -12.41
N LEU A 41 -1.55 -2.65 -11.48
CA LEU A 41 -1.50 -1.49 -10.59
C LEU A 41 -1.20 -0.23 -11.39
N GLN A 42 -0.26 -0.30 -12.33
CA GLN A 42 0.09 0.83 -13.16
C GLN A 42 -1.11 1.32 -13.95
N ASP A 43 -1.87 0.40 -14.51
CA ASP A 43 -3.05 0.74 -15.32
C ASP A 43 -4.16 1.33 -14.46
N SER A 44 -4.30 0.79 -13.25
CA SER A 44 -5.37 1.22 -12.35
C SER A 44 -5.08 2.59 -11.75
N LEU A 45 -3.81 2.89 -11.51
CA LEU A 45 -3.40 4.12 -10.84
C LEU A 45 -2.85 5.10 -11.85
N LYS A 46 -3.74 5.63 -12.67
CA LYS A 46 -3.33 6.51 -13.75
C LYS A 46 -2.63 7.74 -13.21
N GLY A 47 -1.56 8.10 -13.86
CA GLY A 47 -0.78 9.25 -13.45
C GLY A 47 0.41 8.90 -12.58
N THR A 48 0.51 7.66 -12.11
CA THR A 48 1.65 7.24 -11.31
C THR A 48 2.80 6.87 -12.23
N ALA A 49 3.97 7.44 -11.98
CA ALA A 49 5.16 7.06 -12.74
C ALA A 49 5.57 5.65 -12.33
N PRO A 50 6.09 4.84 -13.28
CA PRO A 50 6.52 3.48 -12.95
C PRO A 50 7.56 3.43 -11.85
N THR A 51 8.51 4.38 -11.81
CA THR A 51 9.51 4.41 -10.76
C THR A 51 8.87 4.68 -9.40
N THR A 52 7.89 5.56 -9.34
CA THR A 52 7.19 5.86 -8.10
C THR A 52 6.45 4.63 -7.60
N LEU A 53 5.73 3.95 -8.51
CA LEU A 53 5.01 2.74 -8.12
C LEU A 53 5.98 1.68 -7.62
N SER A 54 7.09 1.50 -8.32
CA SER A 54 8.11 0.54 -7.93
C SER A 54 8.65 0.84 -6.54
N GLU A 55 8.93 2.12 -6.27
CA GLU A 55 9.47 2.52 -4.97
C GLU A 55 8.47 2.31 -3.85
N ARG A 56 7.20 2.63 -4.10
CA ARG A 56 6.17 2.45 -3.07
C ARG A 56 5.96 0.97 -2.77
N LEU A 57 5.95 0.13 -3.80
CA LEU A 57 5.81 -1.30 -3.59
C LEU A 57 6.98 -1.88 -2.83
N ARG A 58 8.19 -1.41 -3.15
CA ARG A 58 9.37 -1.87 -2.44
C ARG A 58 9.31 -1.50 -0.97
N SER A 59 8.84 -0.29 -0.68
CA SER A 59 8.68 0.17 0.70
C SER A 59 7.64 -0.67 1.44
N LEU A 60 6.51 -0.95 0.80
CA LEU A 60 5.47 -1.78 1.40
C LEU A 60 5.97 -3.20 1.65
N GLU A 61 6.75 -3.72 0.73
CA GLU A 61 7.34 -5.04 0.88
C GLU A 61 8.32 -5.06 2.05
N LYS A 62 9.15 -4.03 2.15
CA LYS A 62 10.12 -3.91 3.22
C LYS A 62 9.43 -3.81 4.58
N ASN A 63 8.30 -3.16 4.64
CA ASN A 63 7.54 -3.03 5.88
C ASN A 63 6.63 -4.21 6.16
N GLY A 64 6.68 -5.26 5.35
CA GLY A 64 5.91 -6.46 5.60
C GLY A 64 4.43 -6.31 5.31
N VAL A 65 4.05 -5.32 4.54
CA VAL A 65 2.65 -5.04 4.20
C VAL A 65 2.21 -5.80 2.96
N VAL A 66 3.12 -5.97 2.01
CA VAL A 66 2.86 -6.78 0.82
C VAL A 66 4.00 -7.76 0.63
N ASP A 67 3.70 -8.86 -0.03
CA ASP A 67 4.68 -9.83 -0.48
C ASP A 67 4.65 -9.87 -2.00
N ARG A 68 5.78 -10.17 -2.58
CA ARG A 68 5.88 -10.41 -4.01
C ARG A 68 5.95 -11.93 -4.20
N ARG A 69 5.00 -12.47 -4.93
CA ARG A 69 4.85 -13.90 -5.06
C ARG A 69 4.99 -14.27 -6.53
N PHE A 70 5.96 -15.13 -6.83
CA PHE A 70 6.19 -15.58 -8.19
C PHE A 70 5.21 -16.70 -8.54
N TYR A 71 4.57 -16.60 -9.70
CA TYR A 71 3.68 -17.64 -10.18
C TYR A 71 4.22 -18.30 -11.43
N SER A 72 5.35 -17.82 -11.94
CA SER A 72 6.06 -18.42 -13.04
C SER A 72 7.53 -18.04 -12.90
N MET A 73 8.42 -18.97 -13.17
CA MET A 73 9.84 -18.71 -13.05
C MET A 73 10.55 -18.62 -14.40
N SER A 74 9.85 -19.00 -15.47
CA SER A 74 10.48 -19.01 -16.79
C SER A 74 9.45 -18.60 -17.83
N PRO A 75 9.31 -17.30 -18.13
CA PRO A 75 10.02 -16.18 -17.54
C PRO A 75 9.52 -15.86 -16.14
N PRO A 76 10.33 -15.19 -15.32
CA PRO A 76 9.87 -14.83 -13.99
C PRO A 76 8.68 -13.88 -14.05
N ARG A 77 7.62 -14.23 -13.35
CA ARG A 77 6.43 -13.40 -13.27
C ARG A 77 5.94 -13.40 -11.85
N ALA A 78 5.59 -12.24 -11.37
CA ALA A 78 5.20 -12.08 -9.98
C ALA A 78 3.93 -11.26 -9.85
N GLU A 79 3.23 -11.49 -8.76
CA GLU A 79 2.13 -10.65 -8.35
C GLU A 79 2.38 -10.22 -6.92
N TYR A 80 1.77 -9.12 -6.53
CA TYR A 80 1.85 -8.60 -5.17
C TYR A 80 0.59 -8.98 -4.43
N VAL A 81 0.74 -9.35 -3.17
CA VAL A 81 -0.39 -9.74 -2.33
C VAL A 81 -0.23 -9.06 -0.98
N LEU A 82 -1.35 -8.75 -0.32
CA LEU A 82 -1.31 -8.23 1.03
C LEU A 82 -0.96 -9.37 1.98
N THR A 83 -0.09 -9.06 2.94
CA THR A 83 0.20 -9.97 4.04
C THR A 83 -0.91 -9.85 5.08
N ALA A 84 -0.87 -10.69 6.12
CA ALA A 84 -1.79 -10.55 7.24
C ALA A 84 -1.67 -9.17 7.86
N LYS A 85 -0.44 -8.70 8.04
CA LYS A 85 -0.18 -7.36 8.57
C LYS A 85 -0.77 -6.29 7.65
N GLY A 86 -0.63 -6.48 6.35
CA GLY A 86 -1.17 -5.53 5.38
C GLY A 86 -2.68 -5.48 5.41
N ARG A 87 -3.33 -6.63 5.59
CA ARG A 87 -4.79 -6.65 5.64
C ARG A 87 -5.34 -5.88 6.83
N GLU A 88 -4.56 -5.74 7.88
CA GLU A 88 -5.00 -4.98 9.04
C GLU A 88 -5.05 -3.48 8.78
N LEU A 89 -4.54 -3.03 7.65
CA LEU A 89 -4.69 -1.63 7.25
C LEU A 89 -6.06 -1.37 6.61
N GLY A 90 -6.85 -2.42 6.39
CA GLY A 90 -8.17 -2.27 5.78
C GLY A 90 -9.07 -1.28 6.49
N PRO A 91 -9.24 -1.39 7.82
CA PRO A 91 -10.08 -0.42 8.54
C PRO A 91 -9.57 1.01 8.42
N ILE A 92 -8.26 1.20 8.34
CA ILE A 92 -7.68 2.54 8.21
C ILE A 92 -8.01 3.13 6.85
N VAL A 93 -7.76 2.36 5.79
CA VAL A 93 -8.07 2.81 4.43
C VAL A 93 -9.59 3.02 4.28
N GLY A 94 -10.38 2.13 4.89
CA GLY A 94 -11.82 2.27 4.88
C GLY A 94 -12.29 3.55 5.55
N ALA A 95 -11.67 3.89 6.69
CA ALA A 95 -12.01 5.12 7.39
C ALA A 95 -11.65 6.35 6.56
N MET A 96 -10.52 6.29 5.86
CA MET A 96 -10.12 7.37 4.97
C MET A 96 -11.13 7.54 3.83
N ARG A 97 -11.60 6.44 3.27
CA ARG A 97 -12.62 6.47 2.23
C ARG A 97 -13.90 7.11 2.75
N ASP A 98 -14.33 6.70 3.94
CA ASP A 98 -15.59 7.19 4.49
C ASP A 98 -15.51 8.68 4.78
N TRP A 99 -14.39 9.12 5.33
CA TRP A 99 -14.19 10.54 5.61
C TRP A 99 -14.19 11.33 4.30
N GLY A 100 -13.50 10.79 3.28
CA GLY A 100 -13.44 11.44 1.99
C GLY A 100 -14.80 11.54 1.31
N ARG A 101 -15.63 10.50 1.43
CA ARG A 101 -16.97 10.53 0.86
C ARG A 101 -17.85 11.55 1.54
N LYS A 102 -17.65 11.74 2.85
CA LYS A 102 -18.48 12.67 3.60
C LYS A 102 -18.09 14.12 3.34
N TYR A 103 -16.80 14.40 3.28
CA TYR A 103 -16.31 15.78 3.23
C TYR A 103 -15.63 16.16 1.91
N GLY A 104 -15.33 15.20 1.10
CA GLY A 104 -14.79 15.47 -0.22
C GLY A 104 -15.90 15.83 -1.16
N ARG A 105 -15.51 16.15 -2.40
CA ARG A 105 -16.53 16.56 -3.30
C ARG A 105 -17.32 15.45 -3.86
#